data_f5a214d8312da238e26daf89737a70cb
#
_entry.id   f5a214d8312da238e26daf89737a70cb
#
_cell.length_a   1.000
_cell.length_b   1.000
_cell.length_c   1.000
_cell.angle_alpha   90.00
_cell.angle_beta   90.00
_cell.angle_gamma   90.00
#
_symmetry.space_group_name_H-M   'P 1'
#
loop_
_entity.id
_entity.type
_entity.pdbx_description
1 polymer ?
#
loop_
_entity_poly.entity_id
_entity_poly.type
_entity_poly.pdbx_seq_one_letter_code
_entity_poly.pdbx_strand_id
1 'polypeptide(L)'
;MARRYNSEEAKKRILAACACLFLEKGYTNTRVTEVLKAADVSASTFQNIFRTKDGVLTEFVRIMFGSQFGAARQLTMNAPSPAHVYAVETALQLALTEMNENLRDVYLEAYTYPETMEIICRRTAMELKAAFSAYLPEYTESDF
;
A
#
# COMPACT_ATOMS: atom_id res chain seq x y z
N MET A 1 10.54 -25.69 10.78
CA MET A 1 11.17 -24.54 10.10
C MET A 1 10.89 -24.49 8.59
N ALA A 2 10.99 -25.57 7.84
CA ALA A 2 10.76 -25.61 6.38
C ALA A 2 9.40 -25.07 5.91
N ARG A 3 8.29 -25.37 6.62
CA ARG A 3 6.93 -24.96 6.21
C ARG A 3 6.70 -23.43 6.32
N ARG A 4 7.31 -22.76 7.30
CA ARG A 4 7.21 -21.32 7.49
C ARG A 4 8.04 -20.57 6.45
N TYR A 5 9.22 -21.07 6.13
CA TYR A 5 10.07 -20.53 5.07
C TYR A 5 9.40 -20.59 3.70
N ASN A 6 8.71 -21.70 3.40
CA ASN A 6 7.98 -21.89 2.15
C ASN A 6 6.77 -20.95 2.02
N SER A 7 6.11 -20.58 3.15
CA SER A 7 4.98 -19.65 3.16
C SER A 7 5.41 -18.21 2.88
N GLU A 8 6.53 -17.76 3.46
CA GLU A 8 7.05 -16.40 3.23
C GLU A 8 7.54 -16.22 1.78
N GLU A 9 8.19 -17.23 1.24
CA GLU A 9 8.64 -17.21 -0.16
C GLU A 9 7.45 -17.22 -1.13
N ALA A 10 6.42 -18.02 -0.85
CA ALA A 10 5.18 -18.02 -1.61
C ALA A 10 4.46 -16.66 -1.51
N LYS A 11 4.42 -16.03 -0.33
CA LYS A 11 3.88 -14.68 -0.13
C LYS A 11 4.57 -13.66 -1.03
N LYS A 12 5.91 -13.66 -1.06
CA LYS A 12 6.69 -12.75 -1.92
C LYS A 12 6.39 -12.96 -3.40
N ARG A 13 6.32 -14.22 -3.86
CA ARG A 13 6.00 -14.54 -5.27
C ARG A 13 4.60 -14.07 -5.65
N ILE A 14 3.61 -14.26 -4.76
CA ILE A 14 2.23 -13.78 -4.99
C ILE A 14 2.21 -12.25 -5.09
N LEU A 15 2.87 -11.55 -4.16
CA LEU A 15 2.94 -10.09 -4.19
C LEU A 15 3.62 -9.59 -5.47
N ALA A 16 4.75 -10.18 -5.85
CA ALA A 16 5.45 -9.80 -7.09
C ALA A 16 4.59 -10.03 -8.34
N ALA A 17 3.91 -11.18 -8.43
CA ALA A 17 3.00 -11.48 -9.53
C ALA A 17 1.82 -10.48 -9.59
N CYS A 18 1.22 -10.15 -8.43
CA CYS A 18 0.17 -9.15 -8.35
C CYS A 18 0.67 -7.76 -8.75
N ALA A 19 1.87 -7.35 -8.31
CA ALA A 19 2.44 -6.06 -8.69
C ALA A 19 2.52 -5.91 -10.22
N CYS A 20 3.06 -6.92 -10.91
CA CYS A 20 3.14 -6.93 -12.35
C CYS A 20 1.76 -6.88 -13.02
N LEU A 21 0.83 -7.75 -12.59
CA LEU A 21 -0.51 -7.83 -13.18
C LEU A 21 -1.34 -6.57 -12.90
N PHE A 22 -1.21 -5.96 -11.73
CA PHE A 22 -1.91 -4.73 -11.40
C PHE A 22 -1.39 -3.54 -12.22
N LEU A 23 -0.09 -3.45 -12.45
CA LEU A 23 0.48 -2.41 -13.31
C LEU A 23 0.14 -2.62 -14.79
N GLU A 24 0.00 -3.87 -15.23
CA GLU A 24 -0.30 -4.23 -16.62
C GLU A 24 -1.77 -3.99 -16.99
N LYS A 25 -2.72 -4.31 -16.09
CA LYS A 25 -4.15 -4.30 -16.42
C LYS A 25 -5.10 -3.86 -15.30
N GLY A 26 -4.58 -3.33 -14.22
CA GLY A 26 -5.33 -2.85 -13.07
C GLY A 26 -5.77 -3.97 -12.11
N TYR A 27 -6.27 -3.54 -10.95
CA TYR A 27 -6.80 -4.45 -9.94
C TYR A 27 -8.05 -5.18 -10.43
N THR A 28 -9.03 -4.43 -10.95
CA THR A 28 -10.33 -4.95 -11.38
C THR A 28 -10.21 -6.08 -12.40
N ASN A 29 -9.34 -5.94 -13.39
CA ASN A 29 -9.14 -6.90 -14.47
C ASN A 29 -8.21 -8.07 -14.12
N THR A 30 -7.55 -8.05 -12.96
CA THR A 30 -6.67 -9.13 -12.53
C THR A 30 -7.45 -10.26 -11.86
N ARG A 31 -7.37 -11.46 -12.42
CA ARG A 31 -8.00 -12.66 -11.88
C ARG A 31 -7.04 -13.45 -10.97
N VAL A 32 -7.57 -14.02 -9.88
CA VAL A 32 -6.77 -14.87 -8.97
C VAL A 32 -6.09 -16.03 -9.72
N THR A 33 -6.75 -16.63 -10.71
CA THR A 33 -6.17 -17.71 -11.51
C THR A 33 -4.90 -17.29 -12.26
N GLU A 34 -4.80 -16.06 -12.70
CA GLU A 34 -3.61 -15.51 -13.35
C GLU A 34 -2.49 -15.27 -12.33
N VAL A 35 -2.85 -14.78 -11.15
CA VAL A 35 -1.90 -14.64 -10.03
C VAL A 35 -1.30 -15.99 -9.64
N LEU A 36 -2.15 -17.03 -9.49
CA LEU A 36 -1.68 -18.39 -9.17
C LEU A 36 -0.66 -18.90 -10.18
N LYS A 37 -0.98 -18.72 -11.47
CA LYS A 37 -0.10 -19.13 -12.57
C LYS A 37 1.21 -18.34 -12.58
N ALA A 38 1.14 -17.01 -12.44
CA ALA A 38 2.31 -16.15 -12.48
C ALA A 38 3.24 -16.33 -11.27
N ALA A 39 2.65 -16.60 -10.09
CA ALA A 39 3.39 -16.84 -8.84
C ALA A 39 3.88 -18.29 -8.69
N ASP A 40 3.45 -19.19 -9.56
CA ASP A 40 3.69 -20.64 -9.44
C ASP A 40 3.30 -21.17 -8.05
N VAL A 41 2.06 -20.93 -7.66
CA VAL A 41 1.50 -21.39 -6.38
C VAL A 41 0.16 -22.09 -6.57
N SER A 42 -0.17 -23.01 -5.68
CA SER A 42 -1.49 -23.65 -5.65
C SER A 42 -2.56 -22.72 -5.09
N ALA A 43 -3.83 -22.97 -5.46
CA ALA A 43 -4.96 -22.23 -4.90
C ALA A 43 -5.03 -22.37 -3.37
N SER A 44 -4.73 -23.54 -2.82
CA SER A 44 -4.69 -23.75 -1.37
C SER A 44 -3.59 -22.93 -0.68
N THR A 45 -2.41 -22.79 -1.31
CA THR A 45 -1.34 -21.93 -0.79
C THR A 45 -1.77 -20.48 -0.76
N PHE A 46 -2.38 -19.99 -1.84
CA PHE A 46 -2.91 -18.63 -1.92
C PHE A 46 -3.97 -18.38 -0.83
N GLN A 47 -4.97 -19.26 -0.72
CA GLN A 47 -6.03 -19.12 0.28
C GLN A 47 -5.51 -19.15 1.72
N ASN A 48 -4.47 -19.95 2.00
CA ASN A 48 -3.86 -19.99 3.33
C ASN A 48 -3.11 -18.70 3.69
N ILE A 49 -2.60 -17.95 2.69
CA ILE A 49 -1.80 -16.72 2.91
C ILE A 49 -2.70 -15.48 2.89
N PHE A 50 -3.54 -15.33 1.85
CA PHE A 50 -4.29 -14.09 1.59
C PHE A 50 -5.80 -14.26 1.61
N ARG A 51 -6.32 -15.47 1.55
CA ARG A 51 -7.74 -15.83 1.44
C ARG A 51 -8.41 -15.33 0.16
N THR A 52 -8.30 -14.03 -0.13
CA THR A 52 -8.94 -13.35 -1.27
C THR A 52 -7.95 -12.43 -2.00
N LYS A 53 -8.35 -11.91 -3.16
CA LYS A 53 -7.61 -10.86 -3.85
C LYS A 53 -7.56 -9.56 -3.03
N ASP A 54 -8.61 -9.26 -2.27
CA ASP A 54 -8.66 -8.09 -1.39
C ASP A 54 -7.64 -8.20 -0.23
N GLY A 55 -7.40 -9.43 0.27
CA GLY A 55 -6.31 -9.67 1.24
C GLY A 55 -4.93 -9.35 0.67
N VAL A 56 -4.72 -9.59 -0.63
CA VAL A 56 -3.49 -9.14 -1.31
C VAL A 56 -3.46 -7.62 -1.40
N LEU A 57 -4.57 -6.97 -1.77
CA LEU A 57 -4.69 -5.51 -1.84
C LEU A 57 -4.35 -4.88 -0.47
N THR A 58 -4.86 -5.44 0.61
CA THR A 58 -4.57 -5.00 1.98
C THR A 58 -3.07 -5.00 2.27
N GLU A 59 -2.36 -6.04 1.88
CA GLU A 59 -0.90 -6.11 2.05
C GLU A 59 -0.17 -5.11 1.15
N PHE A 60 -0.64 -4.92 -0.09
CA PHE A 60 -0.10 -3.88 -0.98
C PHE A 60 -0.23 -2.49 -0.39
N VAL A 61 -1.39 -2.14 0.15
CA VAL A 61 -1.64 -0.84 0.78
C VAL A 61 -0.66 -0.59 1.92
N ARG A 62 -0.42 -1.59 2.78
CA ARG A 62 0.57 -1.48 3.86
C ARG A 62 1.98 -1.19 3.35
N ILE A 63 2.38 -1.89 2.30
CA ILE A 63 3.71 -1.72 1.69
C ILE A 63 3.82 -0.36 1.00
N MET A 64 2.83 -0.01 0.16
CA MET A 64 2.83 1.22 -0.62
C MET A 64 2.89 2.46 0.27
N PHE A 65 1.97 2.61 1.21
CA PHE A 65 1.93 3.77 2.10
C PHE A 65 3.17 3.86 2.99
N GLY A 66 3.67 2.72 3.48
CA GLY A 66 4.93 2.70 4.22
C GLY A 66 6.13 3.16 3.38
N SER A 67 6.20 2.71 2.14
CA SER A 67 7.28 3.04 1.20
C SER A 67 7.21 4.49 0.72
N GLN A 68 6.01 5.01 0.44
CA GLN A 68 5.81 6.39 -0.05
C GLN A 68 6.24 7.43 0.99
N PHE A 69 5.81 7.29 2.24
CA PHE A 69 6.29 8.16 3.31
C PHE A 69 7.80 8.02 3.57
N GLY A 70 8.35 6.81 3.39
CA GLY A 70 9.79 6.57 3.44
C GLY A 70 10.54 7.33 2.34
N ALA A 71 10.07 7.27 1.10
CA ALA A 71 10.62 8.00 -0.03
C ALA A 71 10.50 9.53 0.16
N ALA A 72 9.33 10.00 0.61
CA ALA A 72 9.11 11.42 0.90
C ALA A 72 10.10 11.94 1.95
N ARG A 73 10.33 11.18 3.04
CA ARG A 73 11.35 11.55 4.05
C ARG A 73 12.75 11.64 3.47
N GLN A 74 13.14 10.73 2.59
CA GLN A 74 14.45 10.79 1.92
C GLN A 74 14.59 12.03 1.02
N LEU A 75 13.55 12.36 0.26
CA LEU A 75 13.53 13.52 -0.62
C LEU A 75 13.54 14.83 0.16
N THR A 76 13.02 14.84 1.39
CA THR A 76 12.86 16.03 2.23
C THR A 76 13.87 16.11 3.38
N MET A 77 14.98 15.36 3.33
CA MET A 77 15.98 15.30 4.43
C MET A 77 16.47 16.68 4.92
N ASN A 78 16.48 17.67 4.05
CA ASN A 78 16.89 19.05 4.35
C ASN A 78 15.71 20.03 4.43
N ALA A 79 14.47 19.53 4.46
CA ALA A 79 13.30 20.41 4.50
C ALA A 79 13.10 21.02 5.90
N PRO A 80 12.59 22.26 5.97
CA PRO A 80 12.51 23.01 7.22
C PRO A 80 11.40 22.52 8.17
N SER A 81 10.47 21.68 7.71
CA SER A 81 9.41 21.17 8.58
C SER A 81 8.86 19.80 8.15
N PRO A 82 8.29 19.03 9.07
CA PRO A 82 7.64 17.73 8.77
C PRO A 82 6.48 17.84 7.78
N ALA A 83 5.81 18.99 7.67
CA ALA A 83 4.74 19.23 6.69
C ALA A 83 5.22 19.03 5.24
N HIS A 84 6.51 19.25 4.95
CA HIS A 84 7.07 18.97 3.63
C HIS A 84 7.06 17.48 3.29
N VAL A 85 7.25 16.59 4.27
CA VAL A 85 7.16 15.14 4.07
C VAL A 85 5.76 14.77 3.59
N TYR A 86 4.73 15.29 4.25
CA TYR A 86 3.33 15.06 3.88
C TYR A 86 3.01 15.61 2.49
N ALA A 87 3.43 16.85 2.20
CA ALA A 87 3.20 17.47 0.89
C ALA A 87 3.89 16.70 -0.25
N VAL A 88 5.13 16.26 -0.04
CA VAL A 88 5.86 15.46 -1.05
C VAL A 88 5.26 14.08 -1.22
N GLU A 89 4.82 13.43 -0.14
CA GLU A 89 4.12 12.14 -0.24
C GLU A 89 2.84 12.27 -1.08
N THR A 90 2.00 13.26 -0.78
CA THR A 90 0.77 13.51 -1.53
C THR A 90 1.07 13.80 -3.00
N ALA A 91 2.09 14.61 -3.29
CA ALA A 91 2.51 14.88 -4.66
C ALA A 91 3.00 13.62 -5.40
N LEU A 92 3.76 12.75 -4.72
CA LEU A 92 4.19 11.47 -5.26
C LEU A 92 3.00 10.55 -5.58
N GLN A 93 2.02 10.46 -4.68
CA GLN A 93 0.81 9.67 -4.88
C GLN A 93 0.04 10.16 -6.12
N LEU A 94 -0.19 11.46 -6.23
CA LEU A 94 -0.86 12.05 -7.39
C LEU A 94 -0.09 11.80 -8.68
N ALA A 95 1.22 12.02 -8.69
CA ALA A 95 2.06 11.80 -9.86
C ALA A 95 2.01 10.32 -10.32
N LEU A 96 2.09 9.37 -9.41
CA LEU A 96 2.02 7.94 -9.72
C LEU A 96 0.67 7.56 -10.35
N THR A 97 -0.44 8.09 -9.83
CA THR A 97 -1.78 7.82 -10.37
C THR A 97 -2.04 8.50 -11.70
N GLU A 98 -1.38 9.63 -11.99
CA GLU A 98 -1.44 10.28 -13.31
C GLU A 98 -0.58 9.60 -14.37
N MET A 99 0.54 9.00 -13.97
CA MET A 99 1.44 8.31 -14.89
C MET A 99 0.93 6.94 -15.36
N ASN A 100 0.06 6.29 -14.59
CA ASN A 100 -0.42 4.94 -14.90
C ASN A 100 -1.87 4.76 -14.43
N GLU A 101 -2.79 4.60 -15.40
CA GLU A 101 -4.23 4.42 -15.13
C GLU A 101 -4.54 3.11 -14.40
N ASN A 102 -3.77 2.04 -14.63
CA ASN A 102 -3.95 0.78 -13.92
C ASN A 102 -3.52 0.91 -12.45
N LEU A 103 -2.48 1.69 -12.17
CA LEU A 103 -2.10 2.02 -10.80
C LEU A 103 -3.17 2.90 -10.13
N ARG A 104 -3.77 3.83 -10.88
CA ARG A 104 -4.94 4.60 -10.40
C ARG A 104 -6.10 3.69 -10.00
N ASP A 105 -6.41 2.65 -10.79
CA ASP A 105 -7.42 1.65 -10.45
C ASP A 105 -7.12 0.96 -9.11
N VAL A 106 -5.86 0.58 -8.87
CA VAL A 106 -5.43 0.00 -7.58
C VAL A 106 -5.67 0.97 -6.41
N TYR A 107 -5.36 2.26 -6.58
CA TYR A 107 -5.60 3.28 -5.55
C TYR A 107 -7.10 3.48 -5.29
N LEU A 108 -7.91 3.57 -6.35
CA LEU A 108 -9.37 3.72 -6.21
C LEU A 108 -9.98 2.56 -5.44
N GLU A 109 -9.59 1.33 -5.75
CA GLU A 109 -10.03 0.15 -5.00
C GLU A 109 -9.54 0.20 -3.54
N ALA A 110 -8.29 0.60 -3.31
CA ALA A 110 -7.75 0.75 -1.97
C ALA A 110 -8.52 1.76 -1.10
N TYR A 111 -9.00 2.86 -1.68
CA TYR A 111 -9.82 3.85 -0.99
C TYR A 111 -11.29 3.44 -0.83
N THR A 112 -11.76 2.45 -1.59
CA THR A 112 -13.16 1.99 -1.54
C THR A 112 -13.36 0.82 -0.59
N TYR A 113 -12.33 -0.01 -0.41
CA TYR A 113 -12.41 -1.20 0.42
C TYR A 113 -12.23 -0.86 1.92
N PRO A 114 -13.17 -1.24 2.82
CA PRO A 114 -13.16 -0.77 4.21
C PRO A 114 -11.88 -1.08 4.99
N GLU A 115 -11.31 -2.29 4.83
CA GLU A 115 -10.09 -2.69 5.56
C GLU A 115 -8.87 -1.87 5.12
N THR A 116 -8.75 -1.59 3.83
CA THR A 116 -7.65 -0.78 3.30
C THR A 116 -7.83 0.68 3.66
N MET A 117 -9.07 1.18 3.63
CA MET A 117 -9.40 2.55 4.03
C MET A 117 -9.03 2.81 5.50
N GLU A 118 -9.30 1.85 6.39
CA GLU A 118 -8.88 1.98 7.80
C GLU A 118 -7.35 2.09 7.94
N ILE A 119 -6.59 1.28 7.19
CA ILE A 119 -5.13 1.33 7.19
C ILE A 119 -4.63 2.68 6.67
N ILE A 120 -5.20 3.18 5.58
CA ILE A 120 -4.87 4.47 4.98
C ILE A 120 -5.14 5.60 5.97
N CYS A 121 -6.35 5.67 6.52
CA CYS A 121 -6.74 6.70 7.48
C CYS A 121 -5.83 6.71 8.71
N ARG A 122 -5.59 5.55 9.31
CA ARG A 122 -4.71 5.43 10.47
C ARG A 122 -3.28 5.87 10.16
N ARG A 123 -2.75 5.46 9.00
CA ARG A 123 -1.39 5.85 8.60
C ARG A 123 -1.30 7.35 8.33
N THR A 124 -2.26 7.91 7.61
CA THR A 124 -2.33 9.34 7.32
C THR A 124 -2.45 10.16 8.60
N ALA A 125 -3.32 9.77 9.54
CA ALA A 125 -3.47 10.43 10.83
C ALA A 125 -2.15 10.47 11.62
N MET A 126 -1.40 9.36 11.66
CA MET A 126 -0.07 9.32 12.30
C MET A 126 0.91 10.33 11.68
N GLU A 127 0.96 10.43 10.35
CA GLU A 127 1.84 11.34 9.65
C GLU A 127 1.38 12.80 9.81
N LEU A 128 0.08 13.07 9.78
CA LEU A 128 -0.50 14.40 10.07
C LEU A 128 -0.17 14.84 11.50
N LYS A 129 -0.34 13.95 12.47
CA LYS A 129 0.04 14.23 13.85
C LYS A 129 1.53 14.56 13.97
N ALA A 130 2.40 13.78 13.33
CA ALA A 130 3.84 14.04 13.32
C ALA A 130 4.18 15.39 12.65
N ALA A 131 3.44 15.78 11.59
CA ALA A 131 3.68 17.02 10.87
C ALA A 131 3.17 18.26 11.58
N PHE A 132 2.01 18.17 12.27
CA PHE A 132 1.27 19.35 12.72
C PHE A 132 1.10 19.47 14.25
N SER A 133 1.44 18.48 15.06
CA SER A 133 1.26 18.56 16.52
C SER A 133 1.97 19.74 17.18
N ALA A 134 3.08 20.20 16.64
CA ALA A 134 3.78 21.38 17.13
C ALA A 134 3.02 22.70 16.88
N TYR A 135 2.11 22.71 15.90
CA TYR A 135 1.31 23.87 15.51
C TYR A 135 -0.11 23.82 16.10
N LEU A 136 -0.55 22.66 16.54
CA LEU A 136 -1.88 22.38 17.06
C LEU A 136 -1.77 21.66 18.41
N PRO A 137 -1.19 22.32 19.44
CA PRO A 137 -0.90 21.66 20.74
C PRO A 137 -2.15 21.23 21.52
N GLU A 138 -3.31 21.83 21.22
CA GLU A 138 -4.61 21.49 21.82
C GLU A 138 -5.27 20.27 21.20
N TYR A 139 -4.78 19.77 20.04
CA TYR A 139 -5.35 18.62 19.35
C TYR A 139 -4.86 17.31 19.95
N THR A 140 -5.79 16.40 20.20
CA THR A 140 -5.54 15.05 20.70
C THR A 140 -5.29 14.07 19.55
N GLU A 141 -5.02 12.81 19.87
CA GLU A 141 -4.80 11.77 18.86
C GLU A 141 -6.05 11.51 18.00
N SER A 142 -7.25 11.75 18.55
CA SER A 142 -8.52 11.58 17.84
C SER A 142 -8.88 12.72 16.90
N ASP A 143 -8.15 13.83 16.95
CA ASP A 143 -8.41 15.01 16.11
C ASP A 143 -7.62 14.97 14.81
N PHE A 144 -6.65 14.07 14.69
CA PHE A 144 -5.86 13.79 13.48
C PHE A 144 -6.38 12.54 12.78
#